data_f1fdb933ee239b12429b8c2651bfacb7
#
_entry.id   f1fdb933ee239b12429b8c2651bfacb7
#
_cell.length_a   1.000
_cell.length_b   1.000
_cell.length_c   1.000
_cell.angle_alpha   90.00
_cell.angle_beta   90.00
_cell.angle_gamma   90.00
#
_symmetry.space_group_name_H-M   'P 1'
#
loop_
_entity.id
_entity.type
_entity.pdbx_description
1 polymer ?
#
loop_
_entity_poly.entity_id
_entity_poly.type
_entity_poly.pdbx_seq_one_letter_code
_entity_poly.pdbx_strand_id
1 'polypeptide(L)'
;MIKYSKITLRSDYVLPYRFIGSTVRGAFGVGLKKVVCINPSGVCEECFAKENCLFYDFFEKDNPKYRLRIPLSGEVVFDLFLFEEFADKSPYVISAVYNAFKNIGIGKKRNKIDFKLFFNDLMIYDGKGEIEGYKNEVLEYNVKDIKNSCKIVFLTPVRIKENKVFVRDELRVETILRSIHHKINKLQNLPITKLPFIPKYKIKNFHFSFTDFRRYSNRQKRGMNFGGIVGYIDFEHIDEKSYYLLKIGELIGVGKQTTFGLGDIKII
;
A
#
# COMPACT_ATOMS: atom_id res chain seq x y z
N MET A 1 1.44 14.87 -11.20
CA MET A 1 2.66 14.41 -10.52
C MET A 1 2.28 13.90 -9.14
N ILE A 2 2.83 12.80 -8.65
CA ILE A 2 2.55 12.23 -7.32
C ILE A 2 3.80 12.38 -6.47
N LYS A 3 3.65 13.07 -5.33
CA LYS A 3 4.71 13.18 -4.32
C LYS A 3 4.69 11.95 -3.42
N TYR A 4 5.86 11.39 -3.10
CA TYR A 4 5.95 10.22 -2.24
C TYR A 4 7.28 10.13 -1.50
N SER A 5 7.29 9.34 -0.45
CA SER A 5 8.50 8.78 0.16
C SER A 5 8.29 7.29 0.38
N LYS A 6 9.40 6.54 0.46
CA LYS A 6 9.37 5.09 0.59
C LYS A 6 10.24 4.63 1.75
N ILE A 7 9.66 3.82 2.63
CA ILE A 7 10.36 3.15 3.72
C ILE A 7 10.32 1.66 3.43
N THR A 8 11.48 1.02 3.31
CA THR A 8 11.61 -0.42 3.05
C THR A 8 12.16 -1.11 4.29
N LEU A 9 11.46 -2.14 4.75
CA LEU A 9 11.98 -3.07 5.75
C LEU A 9 12.32 -4.40 5.09
N ARG A 10 13.51 -4.92 5.37
CA ARG A 10 13.96 -6.26 4.96
C ARG A 10 14.41 -7.07 6.16
N SER A 11 13.85 -8.26 6.31
CA SER A 11 14.19 -9.23 7.36
C SER A 11 14.13 -10.65 6.80
N ASP A 12 14.97 -11.53 7.32
CA ASP A 12 14.95 -12.97 7.00
C ASP A 12 13.88 -13.72 7.82
N TYR A 13 13.12 -13.01 8.65
CA TYR A 13 12.06 -13.62 9.47
C TYR A 13 10.84 -13.96 8.61
N VAL A 14 10.35 -15.19 8.75
CA VAL A 14 9.20 -15.70 7.97
C VAL A 14 8.04 -16.03 8.93
N LEU A 15 6.87 -15.55 8.60
CA LEU A 15 5.62 -15.90 9.28
C LEU A 15 4.99 -17.16 8.63
N PRO A 16 4.26 -18.00 9.41
CA PRO A 16 3.75 -19.29 8.92
C PRO A 16 2.52 -19.16 7.98
N TYR A 17 2.31 -18.01 7.37
CA TYR A 17 1.22 -17.74 6.43
C TYR A 17 1.65 -16.72 5.36
N ARG A 18 1.19 -16.94 4.13
CA ARG A 18 1.63 -16.17 2.97
C ARG A 18 1.18 -14.71 2.99
N PHE A 19 -0.04 -14.43 3.46
CA PHE A 19 -0.57 -13.05 3.51
C PHE A 19 -0.33 -12.42 4.87
N ILE A 20 0.75 -11.66 5.00
CA ILE A 20 1.19 -11.01 6.24
C ILE A 20 0.75 -9.55 6.38
N GLY A 21 0.13 -8.97 5.35
CA GLY A 21 -0.20 -7.55 5.28
C GLY A 21 -1.01 -7.02 6.48
N SER A 22 -1.92 -7.83 7.00
CA SER A 22 -2.67 -7.47 8.20
C SER A 22 -1.81 -7.40 9.45
N THR A 23 -0.84 -8.32 9.57
CA THR A 23 0.07 -8.40 10.71
C THR A 23 1.06 -7.24 10.67
N VAL A 24 1.64 -6.94 9.50
CA VAL A 24 2.53 -5.80 9.29
C VAL A 24 1.80 -4.48 9.57
N ARG A 25 0.61 -4.28 8.98
CA ARG A 25 -0.19 -3.08 9.24
C ARG A 25 -0.57 -2.93 10.71
N GLY A 26 -0.90 -4.03 11.37
CA GLY A 26 -1.21 -4.03 12.81
C GLY A 26 0.00 -3.66 13.66
N ALA A 27 1.18 -4.23 13.39
CA ALA A 27 2.43 -3.88 14.07
C ALA A 27 2.78 -2.41 13.85
N PHE A 28 2.72 -1.93 12.61
CA PHE A 28 2.93 -0.52 12.27
C PHE A 28 1.96 0.39 13.05
N GLY A 29 0.66 0.05 13.11
CA GLY A 29 -0.32 0.84 13.86
C GLY A 29 0.00 0.93 15.35
N VAL A 30 0.41 -0.16 15.98
CA VAL A 30 0.83 -0.16 17.38
C VAL A 30 2.09 0.70 17.57
N GLY A 31 3.07 0.55 16.67
CA GLY A 31 4.29 1.36 16.70
C GLY A 31 4.00 2.85 16.54
N LEU A 32 3.17 3.23 15.55
CA LEU A 32 2.83 4.63 15.31
C LEU A 32 2.08 5.24 16.50
N LYS A 33 1.11 4.51 17.06
CA LYS A 33 0.39 4.97 18.24
C LYS A 33 1.33 5.23 19.42
N LYS A 34 2.33 4.38 19.62
CA LYS A 34 3.36 4.57 20.65
C LYS A 34 4.21 5.83 20.44
N VAL A 35 4.47 6.20 19.21
CA VAL A 35 5.30 7.36 18.85
C VAL A 35 4.53 8.68 18.96
N VAL A 36 3.24 8.70 18.57
CA VAL A 36 2.52 9.97 18.39
C VAL A 36 1.33 10.18 19.32
N CYS A 37 0.87 9.14 20.04
CA CYS A 37 -0.31 9.27 20.89
C CYS A 37 0.03 9.96 22.24
N ILE A 38 -0.60 11.09 22.48
CA ILE A 38 -0.49 11.87 23.72
C ILE A 38 -1.70 11.71 24.64
N ASN A 39 -2.74 10.99 24.19
CA ASN A 39 -3.95 10.76 24.98
C ASN A 39 -3.77 9.55 25.93
N PRO A 40 -3.79 9.74 27.26
CA PRO A 40 -3.63 8.65 28.22
C PRO A 40 -4.66 7.53 28.09
N SER A 41 -5.92 7.85 27.73
CA SER A 41 -6.98 6.85 27.55
C SER A 41 -6.75 5.97 26.32
N GLY A 42 -6.00 6.47 25.33
CA GLY A 42 -5.80 5.80 24.05
C GLY A 42 -7.06 5.65 23.18
N VAL A 43 -8.18 6.26 23.55
CA VAL A 43 -9.43 6.27 22.77
C VAL A 43 -9.39 7.41 21.76
N CYS A 44 -9.53 7.10 20.47
CA CYS A 44 -9.35 8.07 19.40
C CYS A 44 -10.62 8.89 19.09
N GLU A 45 -11.80 8.32 19.31
CA GLU A 45 -13.09 8.93 18.92
C GLU A 45 -13.36 10.25 19.66
N GLU A 46 -13.02 10.29 20.95
CA GLU A 46 -13.22 11.44 21.85
C GLU A 46 -11.90 12.17 22.18
N CYS A 47 -10.87 11.97 21.35
CA CYS A 47 -9.56 12.52 21.64
C CYS A 47 -9.48 14.02 21.31
N PHE A 48 -9.04 14.82 22.28
CA PHE A 48 -8.84 16.27 22.13
C PHE A 48 -7.82 16.64 21.05
N ALA A 49 -6.84 15.76 20.77
CA ALA A 49 -5.80 15.96 19.76
C ALA A 49 -6.16 15.39 18.38
N LYS A 50 -7.39 14.90 18.17
CA LYS A 50 -7.84 14.16 17.00
C LYS A 50 -7.53 14.87 15.67
N GLU A 51 -7.77 16.17 15.59
CA GLU A 51 -7.64 16.96 14.36
C GLU A 51 -6.19 17.03 13.84
N ASN A 52 -5.21 16.93 14.75
CA ASN A 52 -3.77 17.01 14.41
C ASN A 52 -3.04 15.70 14.73
N CYS A 53 -3.75 14.57 14.81
CA CYS A 53 -3.17 13.30 15.20
C CYS A 53 -2.79 12.46 13.98
N LEU A 54 -1.49 12.24 13.79
CA LEU A 54 -0.98 11.42 12.70
C LEU A 54 -1.49 9.98 12.75
N PHE A 55 -1.66 9.37 13.95
CA PHE A 55 -2.27 8.05 14.06
C PHE A 55 -3.71 8.04 13.56
N TYR A 56 -4.48 9.08 13.90
CA TYR A 56 -5.87 9.21 13.44
C TYR A 56 -5.94 9.32 11.91
N ASP A 57 -5.07 10.11 11.31
CA ASP A 57 -4.97 10.28 9.86
C ASP A 57 -4.64 8.96 9.13
N PHE A 58 -3.76 8.16 9.69
CA PHE A 58 -3.33 6.88 9.07
C PHE A 58 -4.33 5.73 9.26
N PHE A 59 -5.04 5.68 10.38
CA PHE A 59 -5.77 4.48 10.78
C PHE A 59 -7.26 4.66 11.00
N GLU A 60 -7.72 5.87 11.27
CA GLU A 60 -9.10 6.16 11.63
C GLU A 60 -9.85 6.96 10.55
N LYS A 61 -9.18 7.87 9.84
CA LYS A 61 -9.76 8.58 8.71
C LYS A 61 -9.96 7.67 7.49
N ASP A 62 -10.97 8.01 6.70
CA ASP A 62 -11.13 7.44 5.37
C ASP A 62 -10.01 7.92 4.43
N ASN A 63 -9.62 7.04 3.48
CA ASN A 63 -8.62 7.33 2.45
C ASN A 63 -7.22 7.70 2.98
N PRO A 64 -6.59 6.86 3.79
CA PRO A 64 -5.22 7.10 4.25
C PRO A 64 -4.26 7.18 3.06
N LYS A 65 -3.36 8.18 3.09
CA LYS A 65 -2.42 8.47 2.01
C LYS A 65 -1.13 7.65 2.13
N TYR A 66 -1.28 6.35 2.35
CA TYR A 66 -0.18 5.40 2.34
C TYR A 66 -0.62 4.06 1.75
N ARG A 67 0.35 3.26 1.31
CA ARG A 67 0.14 1.85 0.95
C ARG A 67 1.28 0.99 1.45
N LEU A 68 0.99 -0.29 1.61
CA LEU A 68 1.99 -1.33 1.75
C LEU A 68 2.16 -2.09 0.42
N ARG A 69 3.39 -2.45 0.10
CA ARG A 69 3.73 -3.45 -0.92
C ARG A 69 4.39 -4.60 -0.18
N ILE A 70 3.80 -5.78 -0.24
CA ILE A 70 4.23 -6.96 0.53
C ILE A 70 4.11 -8.17 -0.38
N PRO A 71 5.18 -8.96 -0.58
CA PRO A 71 5.12 -10.19 -1.34
C PRO A 71 4.25 -11.24 -0.62
N LEU A 72 3.65 -12.15 -1.39
CA LEU A 72 2.86 -13.27 -0.86
C LEU A 72 3.75 -14.48 -0.53
N SER A 73 4.81 -14.27 0.23
CA SER A 73 5.79 -15.31 0.60
C SER A 73 5.76 -15.66 2.09
N GLY A 74 5.21 -14.81 2.94
CA GLY A 74 5.30 -14.91 4.39
C GLY A 74 6.54 -14.25 4.98
N GLU A 75 7.51 -13.87 4.16
CA GLU A 75 8.70 -13.12 4.56
C GLU A 75 8.32 -11.72 5.06
N VAL A 76 8.95 -11.28 6.14
CA VAL A 76 8.74 -9.94 6.67
C VAL A 76 9.59 -8.94 5.89
N VAL A 77 9.21 -8.76 4.63
CA VAL A 77 9.76 -7.79 3.69
C VAL A 77 8.61 -6.92 3.19
N PHE A 78 8.76 -5.59 3.22
CA PHE A 78 7.74 -4.71 2.70
C PHE A 78 8.28 -3.33 2.35
N ASP A 79 7.60 -2.67 1.41
CA ASP A 79 7.69 -1.23 1.19
C ASP A 79 6.46 -0.55 1.77
N LEU A 80 6.66 0.54 2.49
CA LEU A 80 5.62 1.44 2.96
C LEU A 80 5.79 2.76 2.21
N PHE A 81 4.85 3.06 1.32
CA PHE A 81 4.81 4.31 0.57
C PHE A 81 3.92 5.31 1.30
N LEU A 82 4.41 6.52 1.46
CA LEU A 82 3.69 7.68 1.95
C LEU A 82 3.46 8.63 0.78
N PHE A 83 2.27 9.20 0.66
CA PHE A 83 1.89 10.04 -0.47
C PHE A 83 1.50 11.44 -0.03
N GLU A 84 1.77 12.41 -0.91
CA GLU A 84 1.41 13.83 -0.77
C GLU A 84 1.87 14.37 0.60
N GLU A 85 1.01 15.02 1.38
CA GLU A 85 1.35 15.57 2.69
C GLU A 85 1.81 14.52 3.73
N PHE A 86 1.62 13.23 3.46
CA PHE A 86 2.14 12.18 4.34
C PHE A 86 3.61 11.86 4.04
N ALA A 87 4.11 12.20 2.85
CA ALA A 87 5.51 11.95 2.49
C ALA A 87 6.50 12.65 3.44
N ASP A 88 6.15 13.84 3.94
CA ASP A 88 6.95 14.60 4.91
C ASP A 88 6.94 13.99 6.32
N LYS A 89 6.01 13.08 6.62
CA LYS A 89 5.87 12.44 7.93
C LYS A 89 6.75 11.22 8.12
N SER A 90 7.69 10.99 7.19
CA SER A 90 8.59 9.83 7.21
C SER A 90 9.38 9.67 8.52
N PRO A 91 9.85 10.71 9.25
CA PRO A 91 10.55 10.52 10.52
C PRO A 91 9.72 9.79 11.58
N TYR A 92 8.45 10.17 11.71
CA TYR A 92 7.53 9.50 12.64
C TYR A 92 7.24 8.07 12.23
N VAL A 93 7.13 7.83 10.92
CA VAL A 93 6.83 6.50 10.36
C VAL A 93 8.05 5.58 10.49
N ILE A 94 9.26 6.06 10.26
CA ILE A 94 10.51 5.32 10.49
C ILE A 94 10.62 4.92 11.96
N SER A 95 10.44 5.87 12.89
CA SER A 95 10.43 5.60 14.33
C SER A 95 9.36 4.58 14.72
N ALA A 96 8.16 4.67 14.11
CA ALA A 96 7.06 3.74 14.34
C ALA A 96 7.39 2.33 13.87
N VAL A 97 7.97 2.19 12.67
CA VAL A 97 8.40 0.90 12.11
C VAL A 97 9.52 0.32 12.96
N TYR A 98 10.55 1.10 13.28
CA TYR A 98 11.62 0.65 14.16
C TYR A 98 11.08 0.11 15.50
N ASN A 99 10.26 0.89 16.20
CA ASN A 99 9.68 0.49 17.48
C ASN A 99 8.80 -0.77 17.34
N ALA A 100 8.00 -0.85 16.28
CA ALA A 100 7.12 -1.98 16.06
C ALA A 100 7.88 -3.32 15.95
N PHE A 101 8.97 -3.35 15.20
CA PHE A 101 9.68 -4.58 14.88
C PHE A 101 10.84 -4.89 15.83
N LYS A 102 11.55 -3.87 16.33
CA LYS A 102 12.69 -4.04 17.25
C LYS A 102 12.23 -4.17 18.71
N ASN A 103 11.31 -3.32 19.17
CA ASN A 103 10.99 -3.18 20.59
C ASN A 103 9.70 -3.92 20.99
N ILE A 104 8.64 -3.85 20.18
CA ILE A 104 7.31 -4.42 20.46
C ILE A 104 7.19 -5.85 19.97
N GLY A 105 7.62 -6.11 18.73
CA GLY A 105 7.57 -7.40 18.06
C GLY A 105 6.29 -7.62 17.23
N ILE A 106 6.38 -8.61 16.31
CA ILE A 106 5.36 -8.93 15.31
C ILE A 106 4.64 -10.23 15.62
N GLY A 107 3.38 -10.33 15.18
CA GLY A 107 2.55 -11.53 15.33
C GLY A 107 1.97 -11.70 16.72
N LYS A 108 1.28 -12.84 16.96
CA LYS A 108 0.61 -13.12 18.24
C LYS A 108 1.60 -13.23 19.41
N LYS A 109 2.79 -13.79 19.16
CA LYS A 109 3.84 -13.97 20.17
C LYS A 109 4.71 -12.73 20.37
N ARG A 110 4.47 -11.65 19.63
CA ARG A 110 5.28 -10.43 19.65
C ARG A 110 6.78 -10.70 19.50
N ASN A 111 7.13 -11.50 18.49
CA ASN A 111 8.53 -11.80 18.23
C ASN A 111 9.25 -10.54 17.75
N LYS A 112 10.29 -10.14 18.44
CA LYS A 112 11.24 -9.14 17.98
C LYS A 112 12.07 -9.76 16.87
N ILE A 113 12.34 -9.00 15.83
CA ILE A 113 13.06 -9.50 14.66
C ILE A 113 14.25 -8.62 14.34
N ASP A 114 15.26 -9.19 13.70
CA ASP A 114 16.33 -8.43 13.09
C ASP A 114 15.92 -8.03 11.68
N PHE A 115 16.26 -6.80 11.31
CA PHE A 115 15.88 -6.21 10.04
C PHE A 115 16.83 -5.08 9.63
N LYS A 116 16.79 -4.73 8.35
CA LYS A 116 17.40 -3.53 7.79
C LYS A 116 16.30 -2.56 7.38
N LEU A 117 16.56 -1.25 7.52
CA LEU A 117 15.67 -0.19 7.03
C LEU A 117 16.35 0.62 5.94
N PHE A 118 15.53 0.98 4.95
CA PHE A 118 15.92 1.88 3.88
C PHE A 118 14.89 3.01 3.75
N PHE A 119 15.37 4.21 3.47
CA PHE A 119 14.55 5.36 3.13
C PHE A 119 14.91 5.82 1.72
N ASN A 120 13.93 5.85 0.81
CA ASN A 120 14.13 6.16 -0.61
C ASN A 120 15.32 5.39 -1.22
N ASP A 121 15.39 4.09 -0.89
CA ASP A 121 16.45 3.14 -1.28
C ASP A 121 17.83 3.35 -0.62
N LEU A 122 18.02 4.39 0.19
CA LEU A 122 19.21 4.57 1.01
C LEU A 122 19.08 3.76 2.31
N MET A 123 20.05 2.93 2.64
CA MET A 123 20.07 2.20 3.92
C MET A 123 20.29 3.18 5.06
N ILE A 124 19.37 3.17 6.03
CA ILE A 124 19.41 4.04 7.24
C ILE A 124 19.55 3.24 8.54
N TYR A 125 19.44 1.91 8.48
CA TYR A 125 19.66 1.00 9.60
C TYR A 125 20.06 -0.37 9.06
N ASP A 126 21.21 -0.86 9.49
CA ASP A 126 21.79 -2.13 9.05
C ASP A 126 21.44 -3.36 9.91
N GLY A 127 20.66 -3.16 10.98
CA GLY A 127 20.30 -4.17 11.99
C GLY A 127 21.06 -4.01 13.30
N LYS A 128 22.09 -3.16 13.34
CA LYS A 128 22.94 -2.89 14.51
C LYS A 128 22.98 -1.40 14.80
N GLY A 129 23.24 -1.05 16.06
CA GLY A 129 23.37 0.37 16.46
C GLY A 129 22.07 1.16 16.39
N GLU A 130 22.17 2.41 15.95
CA GLU A 130 21.09 3.37 15.84
C GLU A 130 20.75 3.64 14.37
N ILE A 131 19.61 4.28 14.14
CA ILE A 131 19.24 4.78 12.81
C ILE A 131 20.18 5.95 12.51
N GLU A 132 20.95 5.83 11.44
CA GLU A 132 21.84 6.90 10.99
C GLU A 132 21.06 8.07 10.37
N GLY A 133 21.67 9.25 10.44
CA GLY A 133 21.09 10.46 9.91
C GLY A 133 20.76 10.34 8.40
N TYR A 134 19.54 10.63 8.06
CA TYR A 134 19.08 10.68 6.66
C TYR A 134 18.40 12.03 6.41
N LYS A 135 18.40 12.44 5.15
CA LYS A 135 17.68 13.63 4.71
C LYS A 135 16.22 13.25 4.44
N ASN A 136 15.29 13.95 5.07
CA ASN A 136 13.85 13.76 4.81
C ASN A 136 13.49 14.35 3.43
N GLU A 137 13.74 13.57 2.38
CA GLU A 137 13.50 13.97 1.00
C GLU A 137 12.21 13.37 0.47
N VAL A 138 11.38 14.22 -0.13
CA VAL A 138 10.16 13.81 -0.84
C VAL A 138 10.47 13.68 -2.32
N LEU A 139 10.16 12.52 -2.88
CA LEU A 139 10.34 12.23 -4.29
C LEU A 139 9.11 12.59 -5.10
N GLU A 140 9.29 12.88 -6.38
CA GLU A 140 8.22 13.09 -7.33
C GLU A 140 8.21 11.99 -8.38
N TYR A 141 7.06 11.33 -8.55
CA TYR A 141 6.92 10.27 -9.53
C TYR A 141 6.55 10.83 -10.90
N ASN A 142 7.44 10.63 -11.84
CA ASN A 142 7.25 10.94 -13.25
C ASN A 142 7.32 9.66 -14.07
N VAL A 143 6.34 9.43 -14.91
CA VAL A 143 6.37 8.32 -15.88
C VAL A 143 7.29 8.71 -17.01
N LYS A 144 8.38 7.98 -17.15
CA LYS A 144 9.30 8.04 -18.29
C LYS A 144 8.99 6.90 -19.25
N ASP A 145 9.41 7.01 -20.49
CA ASP A 145 9.38 5.92 -21.48
C ASP A 145 7.97 5.31 -21.66
N ILE A 146 7.05 6.10 -22.19
CA ILE A 146 5.70 5.63 -22.54
C ILE A 146 5.81 4.62 -23.68
N LYS A 147 5.18 3.45 -23.47
CA LYS A 147 5.13 2.36 -24.43
C LYS A 147 3.72 2.21 -25.00
N ASN A 148 3.62 1.70 -26.19
CA ASN A 148 2.37 1.38 -26.87
C ASN A 148 1.92 -0.10 -26.69
N SER A 149 2.73 -0.91 -26.03
CA SER A 149 2.43 -2.29 -25.64
C SER A 149 3.01 -2.57 -24.25
N CYS A 150 2.34 -3.39 -23.46
CA CYS A 150 2.81 -3.80 -22.14
C CYS A 150 2.03 -4.99 -21.61
N LYS A 151 2.53 -5.59 -20.55
CA LYS A 151 1.82 -6.61 -19.76
C LYS A 151 1.62 -6.12 -18.33
N ILE A 152 0.37 -6.12 -17.86
CA ILE A 152 0.07 -5.94 -16.44
C ILE A 152 0.09 -7.30 -15.76
N VAL A 153 0.86 -7.43 -14.69
CA VAL A 153 0.84 -8.60 -13.81
C VAL A 153 0.29 -8.19 -12.45
N PHE A 154 -0.72 -8.90 -11.95
CA PHE A 154 -1.28 -8.68 -10.62
C PHE A 154 -0.52 -9.52 -9.59
N LEU A 155 0.43 -8.89 -8.90
CA LEU A 155 1.33 -9.55 -7.94
C LEU A 155 0.60 -9.93 -6.65
N THR A 156 -0.39 -9.13 -6.25
CA THR A 156 -1.29 -9.42 -5.13
C THR A 156 -2.73 -9.19 -5.56
N PRO A 157 -3.73 -9.80 -4.87
CA PRO A 157 -5.13 -9.71 -5.29
C PRO A 157 -5.61 -8.28 -5.51
N VAL A 158 -6.08 -7.99 -6.69
CA VAL A 158 -6.72 -6.72 -7.05
C VAL A 158 -8.18 -6.80 -6.65
N ARG A 159 -8.56 -6.00 -5.65
CA ARG A 159 -9.91 -5.97 -5.09
C ARG A 159 -10.67 -4.74 -5.55
N ILE A 160 -11.48 -4.88 -6.57
CA ILE A 160 -12.26 -3.79 -7.18
C ILE A 160 -13.75 -4.10 -7.13
N LYS A 161 -14.56 -3.06 -7.07
CA LYS A 161 -16.03 -3.14 -7.19
C LYS A 161 -16.48 -2.59 -8.52
N GLU A 162 -17.38 -3.31 -9.18
CA GLU A 162 -18.24 -2.81 -10.23
C GLU A 162 -19.69 -2.87 -9.73
N ASN A 163 -20.46 -1.83 -9.98
CA ASN A 163 -21.87 -1.74 -9.54
C ASN A 163 -22.07 -2.14 -8.06
N LYS A 164 -21.16 -1.67 -7.17
CA LYS A 164 -21.12 -1.96 -5.72
C LYS A 164 -20.75 -3.40 -5.34
N VAL A 165 -20.61 -4.33 -6.29
CA VAL A 165 -20.23 -5.74 -6.09
C VAL A 165 -18.73 -5.92 -6.36
N PHE A 166 -18.05 -6.79 -5.59
CA PHE A 166 -16.66 -7.14 -5.87
C PHE A 166 -16.58 -8.04 -7.10
N VAL A 167 -15.71 -7.67 -8.04
CA VAL A 167 -15.41 -8.45 -9.25
C VAL A 167 -14.69 -9.74 -8.82
N ARG A 168 -15.13 -10.88 -9.40
CA ARG A 168 -14.57 -12.21 -9.10
C ARG A 168 -14.04 -12.97 -10.29
N ASP A 169 -14.52 -12.64 -11.48
CA ASP A 169 -14.24 -13.42 -12.68
C ASP A 169 -13.31 -12.64 -13.63
N GLU A 170 -13.85 -11.66 -14.33
CA GLU A 170 -13.13 -10.87 -15.32
C GLU A 170 -13.04 -9.40 -14.90
N LEU A 171 -11.83 -8.83 -14.98
CA LEU A 171 -11.56 -7.45 -14.61
C LEU A 171 -11.36 -6.59 -15.88
N ARG A 172 -12.31 -5.72 -16.16
CA ARG A 172 -12.24 -4.81 -17.31
C ARG A 172 -11.16 -3.74 -17.13
N VAL A 173 -10.46 -3.42 -18.21
CA VAL A 173 -9.39 -2.42 -18.24
C VAL A 173 -9.89 -1.05 -17.77
N GLU A 174 -11.08 -0.62 -18.22
CA GLU A 174 -11.69 0.65 -17.80
C GLU A 174 -11.91 0.72 -16.29
N THR A 175 -12.22 -0.41 -15.66
CA THR A 175 -12.42 -0.49 -14.22
C THR A 175 -11.11 -0.35 -13.46
N ILE A 176 -10.03 -0.93 -13.99
CA ILE A 176 -8.67 -0.73 -13.46
C ILE A 176 -8.29 0.75 -13.55
N LEU A 177 -8.37 1.34 -14.75
CA LEU A 177 -7.99 2.74 -15.03
C LEU A 177 -8.82 3.72 -14.19
N ARG A 178 -10.13 3.50 -14.09
CA ARG A 178 -11.02 4.30 -13.24
C ARG A 178 -10.65 4.21 -11.77
N SER A 179 -10.29 3.02 -11.30
CA SER A 179 -9.83 2.82 -9.92
C SER A 179 -8.56 3.61 -9.61
N ILE A 180 -7.60 3.61 -10.55
CA ILE A 180 -6.35 4.38 -10.42
C ILE A 180 -6.66 5.89 -10.43
N HIS A 181 -7.45 6.37 -11.39
CA HIS A 181 -7.85 7.77 -11.52
C HIS A 181 -8.55 8.28 -10.23
N HIS A 182 -9.51 7.54 -9.71
CA HIS A 182 -10.19 7.88 -8.46
C HIS A 182 -9.22 7.92 -7.27
N LYS A 183 -8.21 7.04 -7.26
CA LYS A 183 -7.22 7.02 -6.20
C LYS A 183 -6.28 8.22 -6.28
N ILE A 184 -5.86 8.63 -7.48
CA ILE A 184 -5.09 9.87 -7.69
C ILE A 184 -5.87 11.06 -7.14
N ASN A 185 -7.14 11.21 -7.54
CA ASN A 185 -7.99 12.32 -7.06
C ASN A 185 -8.09 12.33 -5.53
N LYS A 186 -8.25 11.17 -4.90
CA LYS A 186 -8.28 11.07 -3.43
C LYS A 186 -6.96 11.44 -2.76
N LEU A 187 -5.83 11.01 -3.31
CA LEU A 187 -4.51 11.36 -2.80
C LEU A 187 -4.29 12.88 -2.86
N GLN A 188 -4.73 13.52 -3.93
CA GLN A 188 -4.59 14.96 -4.17
C GLN A 188 -5.74 15.81 -3.61
N ASN A 189 -6.65 15.22 -2.82
CA ASN A 189 -7.85 15.90 -2.28
C ASN A 189 -8.73 16.56 -3.36
N LEU A 190 -8.76 15.96 -4.56
CA LEU A 190 -9.59 16.40 -5.68
C LEU A 190 -10.95 15.68 -5.68
N PRO A 191 -11.99 16.29 -6.26
CA PRO A 191 -13.28 15.63 -6.46
C PRO A 191 -13.15 14.35 -7.27
N ILE A 192 -13.98 13.37 -6.96
CA ILE A 192 -14.04 12.11 -7.73
C ILE A 192 -14.77 12.38 -9.04
N THR A 193 -14.08 12.27 -10.15
CA THR A 193 -14.59 12.49 -11.50
C THR A 193 -14.58 11.20 -12.33
N LYS A 194 -15.30 11.20 -13.43
CA LYS A 194 -15.18 10.15 -14.45
C LYS A 194 -13.79 10.20 -15.07
N LEU A 195 -13.37 9.08 -15.65
CA LEU A 195 -12.12 9.03 -16.43
C LEU A 195 -12.20 10.09 -17.56
N PRO A 196 -11.21 11.01 -17.68
CA PRO A 196 -11.30 12.17 -18.58
C PRO A 196 -11.00 11.83 -20.05
N PHE A 197 -10.91 10.56 -20.39
CA PHE A 197 -10.69 10.05 -21.76
C PHE A 197 -11.33 8.68 -21.95
N ILE A 198 -11.48 8.27 -23.18
CA ILE A 198 -11.91 6.92 -23.56
C ILE A 198 -10.64 6.09 -23.83
N PRO A 199 -10.38 5.02 -23.08
CA PRO A 199 -9.23 4.16 -23.30
C PRO A 199 -9.24 3.50 -24.66
N LYS A 200 -8.09 3.45 -25.33
CA LYS A 200 -7.89 2.75 -26.59
C LYS A 200 -6.84 1.67 -26.41
N TYR A 201 -7.23 0.43 -26.57
CA TYR A 201 -6.33 -0.71 -26.38
C TYR A 201 -6.76 -1.91 -27.24
N LYS A 202 -5.80 -2.83 -27.45
CA LYS A 202 -6.02 -4.15 -28.02
C LYS A 202 -5.36 -5.18 -27.12
N ILE A 203 -6.16 -6.08 -26.55
CA ILE A 203 -5.66 -7.17 -25.69
C ILE A 203 -5.19 -8.30 -26.59
N LYS A 204 -3.97 -8.78 -26.36
CA LYS A 204 -3.40 -9.96 -27.00
C LYS A 204 -3.81 -11.22 -26.27
N ASN A 205 -3.71 -11.19 -24.94
CA ASN A 205 -4.04 -12.32 -24.07
C ASN A 205 -4.31 -11.86 -22.64
N PHE A 206 -5.06 -12.63 -21.87
CA PHE A 206 -5.24 -12.40 -20.43
C PHE A 206 -5.51 -13.71 -19.71
N HIS A 207 -5.24 -13.69 -18.42
CA HIS A 207 -5.61 -14.77 -17.50
C HIS A 207 -6.00 -14.20 -16.17
N PHE A 208 -7.12 -14.62 -15.62
CA PHE A 208 -7.60 -14.23 -14.31
C PHE A 208 -7.93 -15.45 -13.46
N SER A 209 -7.61 -15.36 -12.18
CA SER A 209 -8.10 -16.28 -11.15
C SER A 209 -8.46 -15.51 -9.89
N PHE A 210 -9.45 -16.00 -9.15
CA PHE A 210 -9.84 -15.38 -7.88
C PHE A 210 -9.13 -16.07 -6.74
N THR A 211 -8.47 -15.29 -5.90
CA THR A 211 -7.79 -15.78 -4.69
C THR A 211 -8.38 -15.08 -3.46
N ASP A 212 -8.70 -15.84 -2.42
CA ASP A 212 -9.23 -15.30 -1.17
C ASP A 212 -8.29 -15.63 0.01
N PHE A 213 -8.08 -14.63 0.85
CA PHE A 213 -7.36 -14.77 2.11
C PHE A 213 -8.29 -14.44 3.26
N ARG A 214 -8.34 -15.31 4.25
CA ARG A 214 -9.07 -15.05 5.49
C ARG A 214 -8.15 -14.40 6.52
N ARG A 215 -8.65 -13.38 7.18
CA ARG A 215 -8.02 -12.81 8.36
C ARG A 215 -9.04 -12.60 9.46
N TYR A 216 -8.59 -12.60 10.70
CA TYR A 216 -9.37 -12.14 11.83
C TYR A 216 -9.06 -10.68 12.13
N SER A 217 -10.09 -9.82 12.22
CA SER A 217 -9.95 -8.42 12.62
C SER A 217 -10.13 -8.30 14.13
N ASN A 218 -9.06 -8.02 14.86
CA ASN A 218 -9.13 -7.80 16.31
C ASN A 218 -10.02 -6.60 16.66
N ARG A 219 -10.06 -5.56 15.83
CA ARG A 219 -10.92 -4.38 16.02
C ARG A 219 -12.39 -4.71 15.85
N GLN A 220 -12.75 -5.44 14.79
CA GLN A 220 -14.15 -5.78 14.49
C GLN A 220 -14.57 -7.13 15.08
N LYS A 221 -13.68 -7.83 15.76
CA LYS A 221 -13.88 -9.17 16.38
C LYS A 221 -14.56 -10.18 15.43
N ARG A 222 -14.25 -10.10 14.13
CA ARG A 222 -14.81 -10.99 13.08
C ARG A 222 -13.81 -11.37 12.01
N GLY A 223 -14.08 -12.50 11.36
CA GLY A 223 -13.39 -12.91 10.15
C GLY A 223 -13.68 -11.95 8.99
N MET A 224 -12.65 -11.63 8.21
CA MET A 224 -12.77 -10.80 7.01
C MET A 224 -12.09 -11.49 5.85
N ASN A 225 -12.76 -11.47 4.70
CA ASN A 225 -12.20 -11.99 3.45
C ASN A 225 -11.51 -10.88 2.68
N PHE A 226 -10.31 -11.16 2.20
CA PHE A 226 -9.49 -10.27 1.37
C PHE A 226 -9.31 -10.83 -0.05
N GLY A 227 -10.40 -11.35 -0.62
CA GLY A 227 -10.38 -11.88 -1.98
C GLY A 227 -10.25 -10.81 -3.05
N GLY A 228 -9.63 -11.18 -4.15
CA GLY A 228 -9.46 -10.36 -5.34
C GLY A 228 -8.91 -11.16 -6.50
N ILE A 229 -8.77 -10.50 -7.63
CA ILE A 229 -8.29 -11.11 -8.88
C ILE A 229 -6.76 -11.04 -8.91
N VAL A 230 -6.14 -12.16 -9.26
CA VAL A 230 -4.73 -12.28 -9.64
C VAL A 230 -4.63 -12.74 -11.08
N GLY A 231 -3.48 -12.56 -11.72
CA GLY A 231 -3.26 -12.96 -13.11
C GLY A 231 -2.57 -11.85 -13.90
N TYR A 232 -2.95 -11.72 -15.17
CA TYR A 232 -2.33 -10.72 -16.05
C TYR A 232 -3.26 -10.31 -17.21
N ILE A 233 -2.93 -9.16 -17.80
CA ILE A 233 -3.42 -8.69 -19.10
C ILE A 233 -2.23 -8.35 -19.96
N ASP A 234 -2.15 -8.89 -21.16
CA ASP A 234 -1.11 -8.62 -22.16
C ASP A 234 -1.71 -7.77 -23.28
N PHE A 235 -1.20 -6.56 -23.47
CA PHE A 235 -1.67 -5.62 -24.47
C PHE A 235 -0.79 -5.68 -25.72
N GLU A 236 -1.40 -5.97 -26.86
CA GLU A 236 -0.78 -5.76 -28.18
C GLU A 236 -0.63 -4.26 -28.46
N HIS A 237 -1.65 -3.48 -28.05
CA HIS A 237 -1.65 -2.04 -28.15
C HIS A 237 -2.34 -1.39 -26.94
N ILE A 238 -1.80 -0.27 -26.47
CA ILE A 238 -2.39 0.56 -25.44
C ILE A 238 -2.05 2.04 -25.70
N ASP A 239 -3.04 2.93 -25.54
CA ASP A 239 -2.81 4.37 -25.70
C ASP A 239 -1.97 4.96 -24.57
N GLU A 240 -1.31 6.08 -24.87
CA GLU A 240 -0.40 6.78 -23.98
C GLU A 240 -1.01 7.12 -22.60
N LYS A 241 -2.25 7.64 -22.59
CA LYS A 241 -2.92 8.05 -21.34
C LYS A 241 -3.24 6.86 -20.46
N SER A 242 -3.67 5.74 -21.08
CA SER A 242 -3.92 4.49 -20.37
C SER A 242 -2.63 3.90 -19.80
N TYR A 243 -1.57 3.85 -20.60
CA TYR A 243 -0.25 3.40 -20.12
C TYR A 243 0.27 4.26 -18.97
N TYR A 244 0.18 5.59 -19.09
CA TYR A 244 0.57 6.52 -18.02
C TYR A 244 -0.17 6.24 -16.70
N LEU A 245 -1.49 6.06 -16.75
CA LEU A 245 -2.25 5.69 -15.55
C LEU A 245 -1.85 4.35 -14.97
N LEU A 246 -1.58 3.35 -15.81
CA LEU A 246 -1.13 2.03 -15.33
C LEU A 246 0.20 2.14 -14.59
N LYS A 247 1.14 2.93 -15.09
CA LYS A 247 2.43 3.20 -14.43
C LYS A 247 2.25 3.91 -13.08
N ILE A 248 1.31 4.85 -12.98
CA ILE A 248 0.94 5.41 -11.66
C ILE A 248 0.32 4.34 -10.78
N GLY A 249 -0.52 3.47 -11.32
CA GLY A 249 -1.11 2.34 -10.60
C GLY A 249 -0.06 1.38 -10.00
N GLU A 250 1.07 1.20 -10.67
CA GLU A 250 2.22 0.45 -10.16
C GLU A 250 2.80 1.09 -8.88
N LEU A 251 2.82 2.42 -8.80
CA LEU A 251 3.25 3.14 -7.60
C LEU A 251 2.19 3.12 -6.48
N ILE A 252 0.94 3.56 -6.77
CA ILE A 252 -0.08 3.80 -5.73
C ILE A 252 -0.92 2.57 -5.39
N GLY A 253 -0.81 1.49 -6.18
CA GLY A 253 -1.62 0.27 -6.09
C GLY A 253 -3.04 0.43 -6.65
N VAL A 254 -3.67 -0.68 -7.01
CA VAL A 254 -4.97 -0.74 -7.68
C VAL A 254 -6.05 -1.30 -6.76
N GLY A 255 -7.24 -0.71 -6.81
CA GLY A 255 -8.38 -1.19 -6.03
C GLY A 255 -8.34 -0.81 -4.56
N LYS A 256 -9.00 -1.62 -3.75
CA LYS A 256 -9.18 -1.42 -2.31
C LYS A 256 -8.15 -2.16 -1.48
N GLN A 257 -7.97 -1.71 -0.23
CA GLN A 257 -7.12 -2.36 0.79
C GLN A 257 -5.63 -2.41 0.43
N THR A 258 -5.14 -1.43 -0.31
CA THR A 258 -3.72 -1.27 -0.60
C THR A 258 -2.89 -0.98 0.65
N THR A 259 -3.51 -0.48 1.72
CA THR A 259 -2.89 -0.36 3.05
C THR A 259 -2.63 -1.69 3.76
N PHE A 260 -3.10 -2.80 3.18
CA PHE A 260 -2.82 -4.17 3.61
C PHE A 260 -1.93 -4.93 2.61
N GLY A 261 -1.41 -4.27 1.59
CA GLY A 261 -0.58 -4.89 0.56
C GLY A 261 -1.35 -5.53 -0.60
N LEU A 262 -2.67 -5.31 -0.69
CA LEU A 262 -3.45 -5.75 -1.85
C LEU A 262 -3.32 -4.77 -3.02
N GLY A 263 -3.62 -5.26 -4.23
CA GLY A 263 -3.62 -4.43 -5.42
C GLY A 263 -2.24 -4.01 -5.91
N ASP A 264 -1.21 -4.78 -5.59
CA ASP A 264 0.12 -4.57 -6.16
C ASP A 264 0.16 -5.12 -7.58
N ILE A 265 0.58 -4.27 -8.52
CA ILE A 265 0.70 -4.61 -9.93
C ILE A 265 2.10 -4.31 -10.43
N LYS A 266 2.51 -4.99 -11.48
CA LYS A 266 3.75 -4.76 -12.22
C LYS A 266 3.46 -4.55 -13.69
N ILE A 267 4.05 -3.52 -14.27
CA ILE A 267 4.00 -3.23 -15.72
C ILE A 267 5.33 -3.64 -16.33
N ILE A 268 5.28 -4.57 -17.28
CA ILE A 268 6.45 -5.17 -17.96
C ILE A 268 6.45 -4.77 -19.42
#